data_42718fda6d31ea0c4d1860ec33fa1394
#
_entry.id   42718fda6d31ea0c4d1860ec33fa1394
#
_cell.length_a   1.000
_cell.length_b   1.000
_cell.length_c   1.000
_cell.angle_alpha   90.00
_cell.angle_beta   90.00
_cell.angle_gamma   90.00
#
_symmetry.space_group_name_H-M   'P 1'
#
loop_
_entity.id
_entity.type
_entity.pdbx_description
1 polymer ?
#
loop_
_entity_poly.entity_id
_entity_poly.type
_entity_poly.pdbx_seq_one_letter_code
_entity_poly.pdbx_strand_id
1 'polypeptide(L)'
;MACGRWRRRTITHDHKVIVSACEASPFSVKNDVKLSDRFWVVKQQPYSLVDMLTQGEAELAARFVGGTVYQGYLSGFNYHRWHAPVAGTIVRAYNVDGTYYSDADAQGEDPGGLNDSQGYTTAVAARAVIVMACDDPSIGEVACVFVGMAEVSSCQITARVGQRLKKGDEIGMFQYGGSTYRVIFRPGVIDSFVPRPPYHATTCRRSRSTLIWRPL
;
A
#
# COMPACT_ATOMS: atom_id res chain seq x y z
N MET A 1 28.17 -8.55 -0.02
CA MET A 1 27.32 -7.37 -0.29
C MET A 1 26.52 -7.06 0.98
N ALA A 2 26.75 -5.91 1.60
CA ALA A 2 26.18 -5.62 2.90
C ALA A 2 24.68 -5.34 2.76
N CYS A 3 23.85 -6.24 3.31
CA CYS A 3 22.44 -6.00 3.55
C CYS A 3 22.33 -4.68 4.36
N GLY A 4 21.85 -3.62 3.69
CA GLY A 4 21.69 -2.33 4.34
C GLY A 4 20.75 -2.49 5.52
N ARG A 5 21.29 -2.35 6.73
CA ARG A 5 20.46 -2.27 7.95
C ARG A 5 19.37 -1.24 7.68
N TRP A 6 18.13 -1.72 7.69
CA TRP A 6 16.98 -0.84 7.82
C TRP A 6 17.25 0.06 9.02
N ARG A 7 17.67 1.28 8.74
CA ARG A 7 17.95 2.20 9.84
C ARG A 7 16.61 2.53 10.45
N ARG A 8 16.38 2.08 11.67
CA ARG A 8 15.30 2.51 12.57
C ARG A 8 15.35 4.03 12.80
N ARG A 9 15.53 4.79 11.73
CA ARG A 9 15.52 6.25 11.77
C ARG A 9 14.09 6.70 11.66
N THR A 10 13.57 7.14 12.77
CA THR A 10 12.32 7.88 12.95
C THR A 10 11.05 7.03 13.04
N ILE A 11 11.06 5.96 13.81
CA ILE A 11 9.81 5.52 14.41
C ILE A 11 9.51 6.55 15.50
N THR A 12 8.69 7.55 15.17
CA THR A 12 8.25 8.51 16.17
C THR A 12 7.28 7.81 17.15
N HIS A 13 7.41 8.13 18.43
CA HIS A 13 6.46 7.68 19.45
C HIS A 13 5.13 8.47 19.38
N ASP A 14 5.04 9.48 18.53
CA ASP A 14 3.81 10.23 18.30
C ASP A 14 2.76 9.30 17.67
N HIS A 15 1.68 9.03 18.39
CA HIS A 15 0.59 8.16 17.97
C HIS A 15 -0.15 8.73 16.76
N LYS A 16 -0.13 10.06 16.57
CA LYS A 16 -0.73 10.75 15.43
C LYS A 16 0.09 10.65 14.14
N VAL A 17 1.31 10.13 14.20
CA VAL A 17 2.14 9.96 13.01
C VAL A 17 2.03 8.54 12.51
N ILE A 18 1.58 8.38 11.28
CA ILE A 18 1.54 7.11 10.55
C ILE A 18 2.81 7.01 9.72
N VAL A 19 3.47 5.85 9.72
CA VAL A 19 4.71 5.63 8.97
C VAL A 19 4.45 4.79 7.72
N SER A 20 5.36 4.88 6.75
CA SER A 20 5.29 4.02 5.56
C SER A 20 5.39 2.55 5.94
N ALA A 21 4.55 1.71 5.34
CA ALA A 21 4.62 0.27 5.54
C ALA A 21 5.79 -0.40 4.81
N CYS A 22 6.38 0.27 3.82
CA CYS A 22 7.53 -0.23 3.04
C CYS A 22 8.53 0.88 2.76
N GLU A 23 9.77 0.50 2.44
CA GLU A 23 10.74 1.41 1.82
C GLU A 23 10.40 1.56 0.34
N ALA A 24 9.63 2.58 -0.01
CA ALA A 24 9.08 2.77 -1.33
C ALA A 24 9.11 4.24 -1.77
N SER A 25 9.06 4.44 -3.07
CA SER A 25 8.84 5.75 -3.66
C SER A 25 7.34 6.08 -3.68
N PRO A 26 6.92 7.29 -3.25
CA PRO A 26 5.53 7.71 -3.38
C PRO A 26 5.08 7.64 -4.84
N PHE A 27 3.95 7.01 -5.11
CA PHE A 27 3.40 6.88 -6.45
C PHE A 27 2.15 7.74 -6.64
N SER A 28 1.13 7.54 -5.81
CA SER A 28 -0.10 8.33 -5.90
C SER A 28 -0.82 8.45 -4.56
N VAL A 29 -1.69 9.46 -4.49
CA VAL A 29 -2.69 9.61 -3.42
C VAL A 29 -4.03 9.86 -4.08
N LYS A 30 -5.06 9.18 -3.61
CA LYS A 30 -6.46 9.39 -4.01
C LYS A 30 -7.32 9.57 -2.77
N ASN A 31 -8.08 10.65 -2.74
CA ASN A 31 -9.12 10.91 -1.76
C ASN A 31 -10.48 10.51 -2.32
N ASP A 32 -11.47 10.44 -1.46
CA ASP A 32 -12.86 10.13 -1.82
C ASP A 32 -13.01 8.82 -2.60
N VAL A 33 -12.28 7.78 -2.17
CA VAL A 33 -12.31 6.48 -2.85
C VAL A 33 -13.68 5.84 -2.72
N LYS A 34 -14.12 5.22 -3.82
CA LYS A 34 -15.45 4.62 -3.92
C LYS A 34 -15.44 3.15 -3.56
N LEU A 35 -16.60 2.65 -3.13
CA LEU A 35 -16.80 1.23 -2.88
C LEU A 35 -16.49 0.40 -4.12
N SER A 36 -17.05 0.80 -5.27
CA SER A 36 -16.78 0.25 -6.59
C SER A 36 -16.65 1.41 -7.58
N ASP A 37 -15.71 1.30 -8.47
CA ASP A 37 -15.54 2.26 -9.55
C ASP A 37 -15.33 1.51 -10.86
N ARG A 38 -15.78 2.10 -11.99
CA ARG A 38 -15.68 1.47 -13.30
C ARG A 38 -14.46 2.00 -14.04
N PHE A 39 -13.75 1.09 -14.67
CA PHE A 39 -12.56 1.37 -15.43
C PHE A 39 -12.93 1.72 -16.88
N TRP A 40 -12.74 2.98 -17.27
CA TRP A 40 -13.05 3.44 -18.62
C TRP A 40 -11.82 3.85 -19.43
N VAL A 41 -10.68 4.08 -18.78
CA VAL A 41 -9.46 4.57 -19.43
C VAL A 41 -8.23 3.88 -18.92
N VAL A 42 -7.41 3.49 -19.83
CA VAL A 42 -6.37 2.50 -19.84
C VAL A 42 -5.28 2.65 -18.77
N LYS A 43 -4.81 3.70 -18.31
CA LYS A 43 -3.68 3.76 -17.36
C LYS A 43 -3.87 4.66 -16.13
N GLN A 44 -4.96 5.39 -16.05
CA GLN A 44 -5.32 6.17 -14.85
C GLN A 44 -6.54 5.58 -14.17
N GLN A 45 -6.41 4.33 -13.73
CA GLN A 45 -7.54 3.59 -13.21
C GLN A 45 -7.94 4.08 -11.82
N PRO A 46 -9.25 4.24 -11.55
CA PRO A 46 -9.72 4.56 -10.22
C PRO A 46 -9.49 3.39 -9.26
N TYR A 47 -9.37 3.70 -7.98
CA TYR A 47 -9.29 2.67 -6.96
C TYR A 47 -10.68 2.21 -6.55
N SER A 48 -10.99 0.95 -6.79
CA SER A 48 -12.20 0.28 -6.33
C SER A 48 -11.90 -0.49 -5.06
N LEU A 49 -12.55 -0.15 -3.94
CA LEU A 49 -12.28 -0.78 -2.65
C LEU A 49 -12.63 -2.27 -2.64
N VAL A 50 -13.74 -2.66 -3.28
CA VAL A 50 -14.13 -4.09 -3.36
C VAL A 50 -13.15 -4.90 -4.19
N ASP A 51 -12.56 -4.31 -5.24
CA ASP A 51 -11.59 -5.01 -6.08
C ASP A 51 -10.24 -5.12 -5.35
N MET A 52 -9.83 -4.09 -4.62
CA MET A 52 -8.59 -4.12 -3.83
C MET A 52 -8.65 -5.10 -2.65
N LEU A 53 -9.78 -5.12 -1.93
CA LEU A 53 -9.96 -5.91 -0.71
C LEU A 53 -10.62 -7.28 -0.94
N THR A 54 -11.05 -7.54 -2.17
CA THR A 54 -11.84 -8.70 -2.65
C THR A 54 -13.34 -8.62 -2.38
N GLN A 55 -14.13 -9.19 -3.29
CA GLN A 55 -15.59 -9.12 -3.28
C GLN A 55 -16.23 -9.76 -2.04
N GLY A 56 -15.57 -10.76 -1.43
CA GLY A 56 -16.04 -11.39 -0.19
C GLY A 56 -15.96 -10.49 1.05
N GLU A 57 -15.29 -9.36 0.97
CA GLU A 57 -15.05 -8.41 2.08
C GLU A 57 -15.77 -7.07 1.85
N ALA A 58 -16.96 -7.08 1.26
CA ALA A 58 -17.72 -5.86 0.93
C ALA A 58 -18.03 -5.00 2.17
N GLU A 59 -18.31 -5.62 3.32
CA GLU A 59 -18.52 -4.89 4.58
C GLU A 59 -17.24 -4.20 5.07
N LEU A 60 -16.09 -4.85 4.91
CA LEU A 60 -14.80 -4.24 5.21
C LEU A 60 -14.54 -3.06 4.28
N ALA A 61 -14.76 -3.24 2.98
CA ALA A 61 -14.59 -2.20 1.97
C ALA A 61 -15.45 -0.96 2.25
N ALA A 62 -16.69 -1.17 2.68
CA ALA A 62 -17.63 -0.09 3.02
C ALA A 62 -17.12 0.85 4.12
N ARG A 63 -16.29 0.35 5.05
CA ARG A 63 -15.71 1.16 6.15
C ARG A 63 -14.71 2.22 5.67
N PHE A 64 -14.17 2.06 4.47
CA PHE A 64 -13.16 2.93 3.87
C PHE A 64 -13.72 3.83 2.75
N VAL A 65 -15.01 3.74 2.44
CA VAL A 65 -15.66 4.59 1.42
C VAL A 65 -15.51 6.06 1.78
N GLY A 66 -15.14 6.89 0.82
CA GLY A 66 -14.86 8.32 1.02
C GLY A 66 -13.49 8.59 1.67
N GLY A 67 -12.74 7.54 1.95
CA GLY A 67 -11.43 7.63 2.57
C GLY A 67 -10.30 7.97 1.61
N THR A 68 -9.07 7.78 2.07
CA THR A 68 -7.85 8.10 1.32
C THR A 68 -7.05 6.83 1.05
N VAL A 69 -6.59 6.65 -0.18
CA VAL A 69 -5.63 5.62 -0.57
C VAL A 69 -4.29 6.28 -0.89
N TYR A 70 -3.26 5.85 -0.20
CA TYR A 70 -1.88 6.12 -0.54
C TYR A 70 -1.28 4.90 -1.26
N GLN A 71 -0.51 5.14 -2.31
CA GLN A 71 0.24 4.10 -3.02
C GLN A 71 1.72 4.42 -3.07
N GLY A 72 2.54 3.41 -2.79
CA GLY A 72 3.98 3.43 -2.93
C GLY A 72 4.48 2.33 -3.86
N TYR A 73 5.52 2.63 -4.64
CA TYR A 73 6.19 1.72 -5.57
C TYR A 73 7.53 1.26 -5.00
N LEU A 74 7.79 -0.04 -5.09
CA LEU A 74 9.06 -0.66 -4.71
C LEU A 74 9.76 -1.17 -5.98
N SER A 75 10.93 -0.61 -6.28
CA SER A 75 11.80 -1.16 -7.33
C SER A 75 12.44 -2.47 -6.85
N GLY A 76 12.92 -3.31 -7.77
CA GLY A 76 13.61 -4.56 -7.44
C GLY A 76 14.82 -4.43 -6.51
N PHE A 77 15.36 -3.23 -6.34
CA PHE A 77 16.50 -2.93 -5.47
C PHE A 77 16.12 -2.41 -4.09
N ASN A 78 14.82 -2.22 -3.80
CA ASN A 78 14.33 -1.77 -2.51
C ASN A 78 14.33 -2.91 -1.48
N TYR A 79 14.16 -2.52 -0.22
CA TYR A 79 13.90 -3.46 0.86
C TYR A 79 12.43 -3.89 0.82
N HIS A 80 12.17 -5.20 0.72
CA HIS A 80 10.84 -5.75 0.42
C HIS A 80 10.08 -6.30 1.63
N ARG A 81 10.52 -6.03 2.86
CA ARG A 81 9.74 -6.38 4.05
C ARG A 81 8.72 -5.30 4.37
N TRP A 82 7.60 -5.72 4.94
CA TRP A 82 6.48 -4.87 5.32
C TRP A 82 6.48 -4.64 6.81
N HIS A 83 6.11 -3.44 7.22
CA HIS A 83 6.09 -3.03 8.61
C HIS A 83 4.77 -2.36 8.97
N ALA A 84 4.35 -2.53 10.22
CA ALA A 84 3.13 -1.93 10.75
C ALA A 84 3.19 -0.39 10.67
N PRO A 85 2.29 0.26 9.92
CA PRO A 85 2.28 1.72 9.79
C PRO A 85 1.81 2.42 11.06
N VAL A 86 1.06 1.71 11.90
CA VAL A 86 0.50 2.17 13.18
C VAL A 86 0.75 1.14 14.27
N ALA A 87 0.66 1.54 15.53
CA ALA A 87 0.53 0.61 16.65
C ALA A 87 -0.93 0.16 16.75
N GLY A 88 -1.16 -1.12 16.99
CA GLY A 88 -2.50 -1.68 17.05
C GLY A 88 -2.56 -3.19 16.99
N THR A 89 -3.74 -3.71 16.72
CA THR A 89 -4.01 -5.15 16.65
C THR A 89 -4.42 -5.54 15.23
N ILE A 90 -3.88 -6.66 14.72
CA ILE A 90 -4.28 -7.21 13.43
C ILE A 90 -5.71 -7.76 13.55
N VAL A 91 -6.63 -7.25 12.75
CA VAL A 91 -8.03 -7.70 12.73
C VAL A 91 -8.37 -8.56 11.51
N ARG A 92 -7.60 -8.43 10.43
CA ARG A 92 -7.68 -9.28 9.23
C ARG A 92 -6.29 -9.47 8.65
N ALA A 93 -6.01 -10.66 8.13
CA ALA A 93 -4.78 -10.96 7.40
C ALA A 93 -5.06 -12.14 6.46
N TYR A 94 -5.01 -11.91 5.14
CA TYR A 94 -5.30 -12.93 4.12
C TYR A 94 -4.61 -12.60 2.80
N ASN A 95 -4.39 -13.64 2.00
CA ASN A 95 -3.94 -13.51 0.62
C ASN A 95 -5.15 -13.55 -0.32
N VAL A 96 -5.05 -12.81 -1.41
CA VAL A 96 -6.00 -12.83 -2.51
C VAL A 96 -5.25 -13.34 -3.74
N ASP A 97 -5.73 -14.43 -4.28
CA ASP A 97 -5.19 -14.99 -5.51
C ASP A 97 -5.47 -14.05 -6.68
N GLY A 98 -4.56 -14.04 -7.64
CA GLY A 98 -4.66 -13.17 -8.79
C GLY A 98 -3.59 -13.47 -9.83
N THR A 99 -3.48 -12.58 -10.82
CA THR A 99 -2.47 -12.72 -11.87
C THR A 99 -1.09 -12.40 -11.33
N TYR A 100 -0.07 -13.02 -11.95
CA TYR A 100 1.34 -12.73 -11.62
C TYR A 100 1.92 -11.68 -12.55
N TYR A 101 1.52 -11.71 -13.81
CA TYR A 101 1.90 -10.70 -14.78
C TYR A 101 0.65 -10.19 -15.48
N SER A 102 0.37 -8.91 -15.34
CA SER A 102 -0.76 -8.24 -15.98
C SER A 102 -0.38 -6.80 -16.29
N ASP A 103 -0.64 -6.40 -17.52
CA ASP A 103 -0.53 -5.03 -17.98
C ASP A 103 -1.89 -4.56 -18.51
N ALA A 104 -2.22 -3.30 -18.28
CA ALA A 104 -3.41 -2.71 -18.85
C ALA A 104 -3.13 -2.32 -20.31
N ASP A 105 -4.09 -2.55 -21.19
CA ASP A 105 -3.97 -2.14 -22.60
C ASP A 105 -3.64 -0.65 -22.70
N ALA A 106 -2.71 -0.29 -23.57
CA ALA A 106 -2.38 1.07 -23.88
C ALA A 106 -2.94 1.46 -25.25
N GLN A 107 -3.43 2.69 -25.38
CA GLN A 107 -3.72 3.28 -26.69
C GLN A 107 -2.44 3.96 -27.21
N GLY A 108 -1.68 3.27 -28.07
CA GLY A 108 -0.44 3.76 -28.66
C GLY A 108 0.82 3.23 -27.96
N GLU A 109 1.92 4.00 -28.05
CA GLU A 109 3.20 3.63 -27.42
C GLU A 109 3.06 3.57 -25.90
N ASP A 110 3.62 2.54 -25.29
CA ASP A 110 3.58 2.29 -23.85
C ASP A 110 4.98 2.11 -23.24
N PRO A 111 5.77 3.19 -23.13
CA PRO A 111 7.12 3.11 -22.60
C PRO A 111 7.17 2.76 -21.10
N GLY A 112 6.07 2.95 -20.37
CA GLY A 112 5.97 2.68 -18.94
C GLY A 112 5.59 1.23 -18.62
N GLY A 113 4.89 0.53 -19.53
CA GLY A 113 4.43 -0.84 -19.36
C GLY A 113 3.75 -1.06 -18.02
N LEU A 114 4.18 -2.11 -17.30
CA LEU A 114 3.68 -2.45 -15.97
C LEU A 114 3.77 -1.31 -14.93
N ASN A 115 4.75 -0.42 -15.05
CA ASN A 115 4.89 0.67 -14.09
C ASN A 115 3.72 1.66 -14.17
N ASP A 116 3.11 1.82 -15.34
CA ASP A 116 1.96 2.69 -15.52
C ASP A 116 0.62 1.96 -15.25
N SER A 117 0.64 0.63 -15.20
CA SER A 117 -0.52 -0.23 -14.92
C SER A 117 -0.79 -0.49 -13.45
N GLN A 118 -0.10 0.19 -12.53
CA GLN A 118 -0.17 -0.10 -11.10
C GLN A 118 -1.57 0.05 -10.48
N GLY A 119 -2.42 0.92 -11.01
CA GLY A 119 -3.83 1.02 -10.63
C GLY A 119 -4.60 -0.27 -10.95
N TYR A 120 -4.42 -0.79 -12.16
CA TYR A 120 -5.04 -2.00 -12.66
C TYR A 120 -4.55 -3.25 -11.89
N THR A 121 -3.23 -3.41 -11.74
CA THR A 121 -2.66 -4.58 -11.05
C THR A 121 -3.17 -4.74 -9.63
N THR A 122 -3.57 -3.66 -8.96
CA THR A 122 -4.16 -3.72 -7.61
C THR A 122 -5.46 -4.51 -7.54
N ALA A 123 -6.23 -4.48 -8.62
CA ALA A 123 -7.51 -5.17 -8.69
C ALA A 123 -7.37 -6.63 -9.11
N VAL A 124 -6.34 -6.95 -9.91
CA VAL A 124 -6.23 -8.26 -10.59
C VAL A 124 -5.04 -9.10 -10.13
N ALA A 125 -3.98 -8.50 -9.61
CA ALA A 125 -2.78 -9.23 -9.21
C ALA A 125 -2.92 -9.93 -7.85
N ALA A 126 -2.12 -10.98 -7.67
CA ALA A 126 -1.96 -11.65 -6.38
C ALA A 126 -1.47 -10.64 -5.33
N ARG A 127 -2.10 -10.64 -4.17
CA ARG A 127 -1.84 -9.65 -3.13
C ARG A 127 -2.13 -10.15 -1.73
N ALA A 128 -1.49 -9.53 -0.75
CA ALA A 128 -1.81 -9.71 0.66
C ALA A 128 -2.57 -8.50 1.18
N VAL A 129 -3.59 -8.76 2.00
CA VAL A 129 -4.37 -7.73 2.71
C VAL A 129 -4.18 -7.92 4.20
N ILE A 130 -3.77 -6.85 4.89
CA ILE A 130 -3.65 -6.81 6.35
C ILE A 130 -4.41 -5.60 6.86
N VAL A 131 -5.37 -5.81 7.75
CA VAL A 131 -6.14 -4.74 8.39
C VAL A 131 -5.77 -4.68 9.86
N MET A 132 -5.46 -3.47 10.32
CA MET A 132 -5.07 -3.17 11.69
C MET A 132 -6.11 -2.24 12.32
N ALA A 133 -6.57 -2.59 13.53
CA ALA A 133 -7.25 -1.64 14.41
C ALA A 133 -6.17 -0.86 15.18
N CYS A 134 -6.05 0.44 14.90
CA CYS A 134 -5.08 1.31 15.53
C CYS A 134 -5.43 1.51 17.03
N ASP A 135 -4.40 1.65 17.86
CA ASP A 135 -4.58 1.99 19.28
C ASP A 135 -5.16 3.40 19.46
N ASP A 136 -4.92 4.30 18.51
CA ASP A 136 -5.54 5.62 18.47
C ASP A 136 -6.91 5.52 17.78
N PRO A 137 -8.03 5.74 18.49
CA PRO A 137 -9.36 5.63 17.92
C PRO A 137 -9.66 6.71 16.85
N SER A 138 -8.93 7.81 16.83
CA SER A 138 -9.07 8.85 15.79
C SER A 138 -8.60 8.36 14.44
N ILE A 139 -7.63 7.46 14.39
CA ILE A 139 -7.17 6.78 13.18
C ILE A 139 -8.10 5.61 12.85
N GLY A 140 -8.44 4.79 13.87
CA GLY A 140 -9.30 3.63 13.73
C GLY A 140 -8.67 2.51 12.90
N GLU A 141 -9.39 1.97 11.92
CA GLU A 141 -8.86 0.89 11.07
C GLU A 141 -8.01 1.43 9.91
N VAL A 142 -6.91 0.73 9.64
CA VAL A 142 -6.01 0.98 8.52
C VAL A 142 -5.85 -0.32 7.75
N ALA A 143 -6.10 -0.32 6.45
CA ALA A 143 -5.88 -1.47 5.59
C ALA A 143 -4.62 -1.29 4.75
N CYS A 144 -3.75 -2.30 4.77
CA CYS A 144 -2.56 -2.39 3.94
C CYS A 144 -2.78 -3.46 2.88
N VAL A 145 -2.56 -3.11 1.60
CA VAL A 145 -2.65 -4.02 0.46
C VAL A 145 -1.29 -4.08 -0.20
N PHE A 146 -0.66 -5.24 -0.13
CA PHE A 146 0.66 -5.50 -0.70
C PHE A 146 0.48 -6.30 -1.98
N VAL A 147 0.85 -5.72 -3.12
CA VAL A 147 0.55 -6.24 -4.46
C VAL A 147 1.81 -6.73 -5.11
N GLY A 148 1.82 -8.00 -5.49
CA GLY A 148 2.88 -8.60 -6.29
C GLY A 148 2.88 -8.04 -7.71
N MET A 149 4.05 -7.97 -8.32
CA MET A 149 4.23 -7.57 -9.72
C MET A 149 5.23 -8.50 -10.40
N ALA A 150 4.89 -8.96 -11.60
CA ALA A 150 5.72 -9.83 -12.42
C ALA A 150 6.15 -11.10 -11.66
N GLU A 151 7.43 -11.43 -11.70
CA GLU A 151 8.02 -12.57 -11.00
C GLU A 151 7.91 -12.50 -9.46
N VAL A 152 7.40 -11.39 -8.90
CA VAL A 152 7.34 -11.12 -7.46
C VAL A 152 5.93 -11.20 -6.92
N SER A 153 5.27 -12.28 -7.17
CA SER A 153 3.89 -12.47 -6.71
C SER A 153 3.77 -13.23 -5.39
N SER A 154 4.89 -13.56 -4.75
CA SER A 154 4.89 -14.22 -3.44
C SER A 154 4.72 -13.21 -2.32
N CYS A 155 3.48 -13.01 -1.88
CA CYS A 155 3.14 -12.18 -0.73
C CYS A 155 3.10 -13.05 0.53
N GLN A 156 4.12 -12.95 1.38
CA GLN A 156 4.21 -13.74 2.61
C GLN A 156 3.79 -12.91 3.82
N ILE A 157 2.65 -13.23 4.42
CA ILE A 157 2.19 -12.64 5.67
C ILE A 157 2.89 -13.37 6.83
N THR A 158 3.55 -12.62 7.71
CA THR A 158 4.17 -13.17 8.93
C THR A 158 3.38 -12.81 10.20
N ALA A 159 2.56 -11.78 10.14
CA ALA A 159 1.68 -11.37 11.23
C ALA A 159 0.43 -12.28 11.32
N ARG A 160 -0.18 -12.34 12.51
CA ARG A 160 -1.37 -13.18 12.78
C ARG A 160 -2.53 -12.31 13.25
N VAL A 161 -3.75 -12.70 12.89
CA VAL A 161 -4.96 -12.07 13.45
C VAL A 161 -4.96 -12.18 14.97
N GLY A 162 -5.31 -11.10 15.64
CA GLY A 162 -5.22 -10.96 17.11
C GLY A 162 -3.84 -10.53 17.61
N GLN A 163 -2.79 -10.53 16.80
CA GLN A 163 -1.47 -10.08 17.20
C GLN A 163 -1.45 -8.57 17.42
N ARG A 164 -0.95 -8.17 18.61
CA ARG A 164 -0.70 -6.76 18.91
C ARG A 164 0.71 -6.39 18.46
N LEU A 165 0.82 -5.27 17.74
CA LEU A 165 2.05 -4.78 17.14
C LEU A 165 2.33 -3.34 17.54
N LYS A 166 3.61 -3.02 17.61
CA LYS A 166 4.10 -1.66 17.67
C LYS A 166 4.28 -1.12 16.24
N LYS A 167 4.21 0.17 16.10
CA LYS A 167 4.57 0.85 14.85
C LYS A 167 5.98 0.43 14.41
N GLY A 168 6.12 -0.02 13.15
CA GLY A 168 7.38 -0.49 12.58
C GLY A 168 7.71 -1.97 12.82
N ASP A 169 6.89 -2.73 13.55
CA ASP A 169 7.07 -4.18 13.64
C ASP A 169 6.84 -4.82 12.27
N GLU A 170 7.59 -5.89 11.98
CA GLU A 170 7.46 -6.62 10.72
C GLU A 170 6.12 -7.37 10.65
N ILE A 171 5.43 -7.26 9.52
CA ILE A 171 4.13 -7.89 9.28
C ILE A 171 4.12 -8.84 8.07
N GLY A 172 5.17 -8.83 7.25
CA GLY A 172 5.29 -9.69 6.09
C GLY A 172 6.40 -9.26 5.15
N MET A 173 6.45 -9.88 3.99
CA MET A 173 7.44 -9.58 2.96
C MET A 173 6.98 -10.01 1.57
N PHE A 174 7.55 -9.37 0.55
CA PHE A 174 7.60 -9.92 -0.80
C PHE A 174 8.84 -10.79 -0.96
N GLN A 175 8.71 -11.87 -1.71
CA GLN A 175 9.87 -12.65 -2.13
C GLN A 175 10.18 -12.36 -3.59
N TYR A 176 11.40 -11.81 -3.82
CA TYR A 176 12.08 -11.50 -5.08
C TYR A 176 11.51 -10.35 -5.95
N GLY A 177 11.96 -9.10 -5.75
CA GLY A 177 11.95 -7.99 -6.71
C GLY A 177 10.66 -7.14 -6.78
N GLY A 178 10.45 -6.25 -7.74
CA GLY A 178 9.46 -5.19 -7.88
C GLY A 178 8.02 -5.45 -7.39
N SER A 179 7.43 -4.44 -6.77
CA SER A 179 6.09 -4.55 -6.17
C SER A 179 5.49 -3.17 -5.87
N THR A 180 4.25 -3.16 -5.50
CA THR A 180 3.58 -1.94 -5.05
C THR A 180 2.78 -2.22 -3.78
N TYR A 181 2.56 -1.20 -2.97
CA TYR A 181 1.68 -1.36 -1.82
C TYR A 181 0.76 -0.16 -1.69
N ARG A 182 -0.35 -0.37 -1.01
CA ARG A 182 -1.32 0.68 -0.69
C ARG A 182 -1.63 0.67 0.78
N VAL A 183 -1.90 1.87 1.29
CA VAL A 183 -2.47 2.03 2.62
C VAL A 183 -3.77 2.80 2.46
N ILE A 184 -4.83 2.25 3.03
CA ILE A 184 -6.19 2.74 2.90
C ILE A 184 -6.63 3.24 4.28
N PHE A 185 -7.13 4.45 4.32
CA PHE A 185 -7.60 5.13 5.52
C PHE A 185 -9.07 5.45 5.43
N ARG A 186 -9.74 5.49 6.55
CA ARG A 186 -11.11 6.00 6.67
C ARG A 186 -11.18 7.49 6.30
N PRO A 187 -12.37 8.01 5.98
CA PRO A 187 -12.55 9.45 5.77
C PRO A 187 -12.04 10.29 6.94
N GLY A 188 -11.40 11.43 6.64
CA GLY A 188 -10.97 12.40 7.63
C GLY A 188 -9.77 11.99 8.50
N VAL A 189 -9.10 10.86 8.22
CA VAL A 189 -7.95 10.40 9.02
C VAL A 189 -6.67 11.13 8.64
N ILE A 190 -6.48 11.45 7.37
CA ILE A 190 -5.22 12.01 6.86
C ILE A 190 -5.37 13.51 6.63
N ASP A 191 -4.56 14.30 7.34
CA ASP A 191 -4.41 15.74 7.14
C ASP A 191 -3.41 16.03 6.00
N SER A 192 -2.23 15.44 6.05
CA SER A 192 -1.19 15.73 5.09
C SER A 192 -0.21 14.56 4.90
N PHE A 193 0.45 14.52 3.75
CA PHE A 193 1.53 13.59 3.44
C PHE A 193 2.87 14.31 3.37
N VAL A 194 3.93 13.67 3.87
CA VAL A 194 5.30 14.19 3.80
C VAL A 194 6.23 13.06 3.34
N PRO A 195 6.92 13.19 2.20
CA PRO A 195 6.76 14.23 1.16
C PRO A 195 5.42 14.10 0.41
N ARG A 196 4.97 15.21 -0.19
CA ARG A 196 3.72 15.21 -0.99
C ARG A 196 3.89 14.42 -2.28
N PRO A 197 3.03 13.44 -2.60
CA PRO A 197 2.91 12.88 -3.94
C PRO A 197 2.21 13.87 -4.90
N PRO A 198 2.31 13.70 -6.25
CA PRO A 198 3.04 12.65 -6.94
C PRO A 198 4.48 13.05 -7.23
N TYR A 199 5.41 12.13 -7.03
CA TYR A 199 6.71 12.23 -7.66
C TYR A 199 6.58 11.61 -9.05
N HIS A 200 6.71 12.41 -10.10
CA HIS A 200 6.85 11.87 -11.45
C HIS A 200 8.09 10.98 -11.50
N ALA A 201 7.92 9.75 -11.97
CA ALA A 201 8.93 8.70 -11.96
C ALA A 201 10.20 9.01 -12.81
N THR A 202 10.28 10.18 -13.41
CA THR A 202 11.35 10.54 -14.36
C THR A 202 12.64 11.04 -13.71
N THR A 203 12.69 11.23 -12.40
CA THR A 203 13.93 11.61 -11.70
C THR A 203 14.08 10.77 -10.44
N CYS A 204 14.63 9.57 -10.61
CA CYS A 204 15.10 8.74 -9.51
C CYS A 204 16.33 9.39 -8.85
N ARG A 205 16.14 10.45 -8.08
CA ARG A 205 17.08 10.78 -7.02
C ARG A 205 16.71 9.91 -5.82
N ARG A 206 17.67 9.12 -5.34
CA ARG A 206 17.57 8.33 -4.12
C ARG A 206 17.20 9.22 -2.93
N SER A 207 15.95 9.58 -2.79
CA SER A 207 15.44 10.16 -1.55
C SER A 207 14.96 8.99 -0.69
N ARG A 208 15.71 8.68 0.35
CA ARG A 208 15.29 7.77 1.42
C ARG A 208 14.18 8.46 2.20
N SER A 209 12.97 8.40 1.70
CA SER A 209 11.81 9.08 2.29
C SER A 209 11.12 8.14 3.25
N THR A 210 11.28 8.40 4.53
CA THR A 210 10.33 7.94 5.52
C THR A 210 9.09 8.81 5.35
N LEU A 211 8.00 8.24 4.84
CA LEU A 211 6.72 8.94 4.79
C LEU A 211 6.21 9.09 6.22
N ILE A 212 6.02 10.32 6.62
CA ILE A 212 5.40 10.68 7.88
C ILE A 212 4.04 11.29 7.54
N TRP A 213 2.97 10.73 8.07
CA TRP A 213 1.62 11.24 7.87
C TRP A 213 1.09 11.74 9.20
N ARG A 214 0.39 12.87 9.18
CA ARG A 214 -0.27 13.41 10.37
C ARG A 214 -1.77 13.30 10.18
N PRO A 215 -2.52 12.68 11.09
CA PRO A 215 -3.96 12.81 11.15
C PRO A 215 -4.35 14.22 11.59
N LEU A 216 -5.60 14.61 11.29
CA LEU A 216 -6.22 15.84 11.76
C LEU A 216 -6.30 15.91 13.28
#